data_c5f603314c6b847e4e22bcd25a52c0e8
#
_entry.id   c5f603314c6b847e4e22bcd25a52c0e8
#
_cell.length_a   1.000
_cell.length_b   1.000
_cell.length_c   1.000
_cell.angle_alpha   90.00
_cell.angle_beta   90.00
_cell.angle_gamma   90.00
#
_symmetry.space_group_name_H-M   'P 1'
#
loop_
_entity.id
_entity.type
_entity.pdbx_description
1 polymer ?
#
loop_
_entity_poly.entity_id
_entity_poly.type
_entity_poly.pdbx_seq_one_letter_code
_entity_poly.pdbx_strand_id
1 'polypeptide(L)' 'MELQEKLELNKKIRKYEGDNSFLLSLKKNLASKWCNKIEVDGKSHKVLSDKQYKIAGELFN' A
#
# COMPACT_ATOMS: atom_id res chain seq x y z
N MET A 1 7.85 9.15 -4.58
CA MET A 1 6.64 8.55 -5.19
C MET A 1 5.45 9.45 -4.93
N GLU A 2 4.69 9.74 -5.96
CA GLU A 2 3.51 10.60 -5.84
C GLU A 2 2.35 9.86 -5.17
N LEU A 3 1.44 10.62 -4.58
CA LEU A 3 0.29 10.05 -3.88
C LEU A 3 -0.55 9.14 -4.79
N GLN A 4 -0.77 9.54 -6.02
CA GLN A 4 -1.57 8.73 -6.94
C GLN A 4 -0.95 7.36 -7.20
N GLU A 5 0.37 7.30 -7.34
CA GLU A 5 1.08 6.03 -7.48
C GLU A 5 0.92 5.16 -6.23
N LYS A 6 1.01 5.78 -5.06
CA LYS A 6 0.82 5.07 -3.79
C LYS A 6 -0.59 4.49 -3.70
N LEU A 7 -1.60 5.26 -4.08
CA LEU A 7 -2.99 4.79 -4.04
C LEU A 7 -3.25 3.66 -5.04
N GLU A 8 -2.63 3.71 -6.21
CA GLU A 8 -2.74 2.63 -7.18
C GLU A 8 -2.10 1.34 -6.68
N LEU A 9 -0.92 1.45 -6.06
CA LEU A 9 -0.28 0.30 -5.43
C LEU A 9 -1.11 -0.25 -4.27
N ASN A 10 -1.72 0.63 -3.48
CA ASN A 10 -2.62 0.19 -2.41
C ASN A 10 -3.78 -0.65 -2.97
N LYS A 11 -4.35 -0.25 -4.10
CA LYS A 11 -5.42 -1.03 -4.73
C LYS A 11 -4.93 -2.40 -5.17
N LYS A 12 -3.75 -2.45 -5.79
CA LYS A 12 -3.16 -3.73 -6.21
C LYS A 12 -2.90 -4.65 -5.02
N ILE A 13 -2.37 -4.09 -3.94
CA ILE A 13 -2.08 -4.85 -2.73
C ILE A 13 -3.37 -5.40 -2.12
N ARG A 14 -4.42 -4.57 -2.04
CA ARG A 14 -5.70 -5.00 -1.46
C ARG A 14 -6.36 -6.11 -2.27
N LYS A 15 -6.16 -6.13 -3.57
CA LYS A 15 -6.73 -7.14 -4.47
C LYS A 15 -5.84 -8.36 -4.64
N TYR A 16 -4.64 -8.33 -4.07
CA TYR A 16 -3.68 -9.42 -4.22
C TYR A 16 -4.22 -10.70 -3.59
N GLU A 17 -4.18 -11.79 -4.33
CA GLU A 17 -4.64 -13.10 -3.88
C GLU A 17 -3.55 -14.18 -3.95
N GLY A 18 -2.31 -13.79 -4.21
CA GLY A 18 -1.20 -14.73 -4.27
C GLY A 18 -0.68 -15.13 -2.89
N ASP A 19 0.46 -15.79 -2.88
CA ASP A 19 1.06 -16.33 -1.65
C ASP A 19 2.38 -15.65 -1.27
N ASN A 20 2.73 -14.54 -1.89
CA ASN A 20 3.93 -13.79 -1.53
C ASN A 20 3.77 -13.20 -0.14
N SER A 21 4.61 -13.64 0.80
CA SER A 21 4.48 -13.24 2.21
C SER A 21 4.66 -11.73 2.40
N PHE A 22 5.53 -11.08 1.62
CA PHE A 22 5.73 -9.65 1.72
C PHE A 22 4.45 -8.88 1.32
N LEU A 23 3.85 -9.25 0.19
CA LEU A 23 2.62 -8.60 -0.28
C LEU A 23 1.44 -8.87 0.65
N LEU A 24 1.35 -10.08 1.19
CA LEU A 24 0.31 -10.40 2.17
C LEU A 24 0.48 -9.59 3.45
N SER A 25 1.72 -9.35 3.86
CA SER A 25 2.03 -8.51 5.00
C SER A 25 1.59 -7.07 4.78
N LEU A 26 1.84 -6.52 3.58
CA LEU A 26 1.39 -5.17 3.22
C LEU A 26 -0.14 -5.09 3.17
N LYS A 27 -0.79 -6.10 2.64
CA LYS A 27 -2.25 -6.17 2.61
C LYS A 27 -2.82 -6.12 4.03
N LYS A 28 -2.21 -6.84 4.96
CA LYS A 28 -2.60 -6.83 6.36
C LYS A 28 -2.37 -5.46 6.99
N ASN A 29 -1.24 -4.82 6.68
CA ASN A 29 -0.96 -3.46 7.17
C ASN A 29 -2.01 -2.46 6.72
N LEU A 30 -2.40 -2.52 5.44
CA LEU A 30 -3.43 -1.61 4.91
C LEU A 30 -4.80 -1.84 5.54
N ALA A 31 -5.07 -3.04 6.01
CA ALA A 31 -6.31 -3.35 6.71
C ALA A 31 -6.26 -2.98 8.20
N SER A 32 -5.06 -2.69 8.72
CA SER A 32 -4.88 -2.37 10.13
C SER A 32 -5.30 -0.94 10.45
N LYS A 33 -5.91 -0.74 11.60
CA LYS A 33 -6.23 0.60 12.10
C LYS A 33 -4.98 1.38 12.54
N TRP A 34 -3.86 0.71 12.67
CA TRP A 34 -2.59 1.32 13.06
C TRP A 34 -1.74 1.76 11.87
N CYS A 35 -2.24 1.54 10.65
CA CYS A 35 -1.53 1.97 9.46
C CYS A 35 -1.44 3.49 9.41
N ASN A 36 -0.29 4.01 8.98
CA ASN A 36 -0.11 5.45 8.82
C ASN A 36 -1.09 6.00 7.81
N LYS A 37 -1.53 7.23 8.04
CA LYS A 37 -2.49 7.89 7.16
C LYS A 37 -2.00 9.29 6.82
N ILE A 38 -2.34 9.74 5.61
CA ILE A 38 -2.15 11.13 5.21
C ILE A 38 -3.48 11.71 4.82
N GLU A 39 -3.63 13.03 4.99
CA GLU A 39 -4.86 13.72 4.66
C GLU A 39 -4.63 14.63 3.46
N VAL A 40 -5.43 14.45 2.41
CA VAL A 40 -5.35 15.24 1.18
C VAL A 40 -6.77 15.62 0.77
N ASP A 41 -7.00 16.92 0.59
CA ASP A 41 -8.31 17.46 0.19
C ASP A 41 -9.46 16.99 1.09
N GLY A 42 -9.19 16.94 2.41
CA GLY A 42 -10.19 16.54 3.39
C GLY A 42 -10.45 15.04 3.45
N LYS A 43 -9.69 14.24 2.69
CA LYS A 43 -9.82 12.78 2.70
C LYS A 43 -8.59 12.14 3.31
N SER A 44 -8.82 11.15 4.15
CA SER A 44 -7.76 10.39 4.79
C SER A 44 -7.41 9.15 3.96
N HIS A 45 -6.13 8.95 3.69
CA HIS A 45 -5.64 7.81 2.92
C HIS A 45 -4.59 7.05 3.71
N LYS A 46 -4.72 5.74 3.76
CA LYS A 46 -3.70 4.89 4.37
C LYS A 46 -2.49 4.83 3.45
N VAL A 47 -1.29 4.93 4.03
CA VAL A 47 -0.04 4.86 3.26
C VAL A 47 0.96 3.94 3.94
N LEU A 48 1.81 3.35 3.12
CA LEU A 48 2.94 2.54 3.56
C LEU A 48 4.22 3.37 3.44
N SER A 49 5.35 2.82 3.90
CA SER A 49 6.63 3.50 3.75
C SER A 49 7.09 3.49 2.29
N ASP A 50 7.94 4.44 1.93
CA ASP A 50 8.49 4.51 0.57
C ASP A 50 9.23 3.23 0.20
N LYS A 51 9.96 2.65 1.14
CA LYS A 51 10.68 1.40 0.93
C LYS A 51 9.73 0.26 0.61
N GLN A 52 8.59 0.19 1.33
CA GLN A 52 7.57 -0.83 1.09
C GLN A 52 6.97 -0.68 -0.31
N TYR A 53 6.67 0.55 -0.73
CA TYR A 53 6.15 0.79 -2.08
C TYR A 53 7.14 0.44 -3.16
N LYS A 54 8.41 0.74 -2.95
CA LYS A 54 9.47 0.41 -3.90
C LYS A 54 9.52 -1.10 -4.15
N ILE A 55 9.53 -1.87 -3.08
CA ILE A 55 9.60 -3.33 -3.18
C ILE A 55 8.31 -3.88 -3.80
N ALA A 56 7.16 -3.38 -3.38
CA ALA A 56 5.88 -3.81 -3.93
C ALA A 56 5.79 -3.53 -5.44
N GLY A 57 6.25 -2.35 -5.87
CA GLY A 57 6.28 -2.01 -7.29
C GLY A 57 7.13 -2.96 -8.10
N GLU A 58 8.27 -3.39 -7.57
CA GLU A 58 9.12 -4.36 -8.22
C GLU A 58 8.46 -5.73 -8.32
N LEU A 59 7.73 -6.14 -7.29
CA LEU A 59 7.05 -7.43 -7.27
C LEU A 59 5.84 -7.47 -8.21
N PHE A 60 5.20 -6.34 -8.47
CA PHE A 60 4.06 -6.26 -9.38
C PHE A 60 4.46 -6.06 -10.85
N ASN A 61 5.71 -5.80 -11.12
CA ASN A 61 6.20 -5.63 -12.49
C ASN A 61 6.65 -6.96 -13.10
#